data_383a1f869795008ebc5129d59aa2565c
#
_entry.id   383a1f869795008ebc5129d59aa2565c
#
_cell.length_a   1.000
_cell.length_b   1.000
_cell.length_c   1.000
_cell.angle_alpha   90.00
_cell.angle_beta   90.00
_cell.angle_gamma   90.00
#
_symmetry.space_group_name_H-M   'P 1'
#
loop_
_entity.id
_entity.type
_entity.pdbx_description
1 polymer ?
#
loop_
_entity_poly.entity_id
_entity_poly.type
_entity_poly.pdbx_seq_one_letter_code
_entity_poly.pdbx_strand_id
1 'polypeptide(L)'
;QTCALPIXIFGPCCHIAPFDTEEEAIALANNTTYGLATSVWTENLGRSHRMAEAIEVGLCWINSWFLRDLRTPFGGAKGSGIGREGGVHSLEFYTELRNVCVKL
;
A
#
# COMPACT_ATOMS: atom_id res chain seq x y z
N GLN A 1 -10.83 -26.77 -2.07
CA GLN A 1 -9.45 -26.26 -2.24
C GLN A 1 -9.29 -25.64 -3.60
N THR A 2 -8.92 -24.37 -3.62
CA THR A 2 -8.84 -23.64 -4.86
C THR A 2 -7.50 -23.92 -5.54
N CYS A 3 -7.56 -24.39 -6.77
CA CYS A 3 -6.36 -24.53 -7.57
C CYS A 3 -6.12 -23.26 -8.37
N ALA A 4 -6.05 -22.14 -7.65
CA ALA A 4 -5.71 -20.90 -8.29
C ALA A 4 -4.24 -20.93 -8.65
N LEU A 5 -3.95 -20.78 -9.90
CA LEU A 5 -2.56 -20.69 -10.34
C LEU A 5 -1.93 -19.44 -9.75
N PRO A 6 -0.66 -19.48 -9.43
CA PRO A 6 0.03 -18.32 -8.85
C PRO A 6 0.29 -17.24 -9.89
N ILE A 7 -0.82 -16.97 -10.56
CA ILE A 7 -0.80 -15.86 -11.52
C ILE A 7 -1.99 -14.97 -11.22
N UNK A 8 -1.87 -13.25 -11.42
CA UNK A 8 -2.67 -12.54 -11.23
C UNK A 8 -3.66 -12.80 -11.90
N ILE A 9 -4.84 -12.91 -11.54
CA ILE A 9 -6.12 -13.12 -12.18
C ILE A 9 -6.52 -11.85 -12.96
N PHE A 10 -6.31 -10.67 -12.35
CA PHE A 10 -6.54 -9.34 -12.92
C PHE A 10 -7.86 -9.29 -13.70
N GLY A 11 -8.96 -9.15 -12.98
CA GLY A 11 -10.27 -9.14 -13.58
C GLY A 11 -11.33 -8.65 -12.60
N PRO A 12 -12.58 -8.62 -13.03
CA PRO A 12 -13.67 -8.15 -12.18
C PRO A 12 -14.10 -9.21 -11.18
N CYS A 13 -13.20 -9.60 -10.31
CA CYS A 13 -13.48 -10.60 -9.28
C CYS A 13 -12.86 -10.17 -7.96
N CYS A 14 -13.47 -10.59 -6.87
CA CYS A 14 -12.97 -10.28 -5.54
C CYS A 14 -13.21 -11.48 -4.63
N HIS A 15 -12.41 -11.54 -3.58
CA HIS A 15 -12.55 -12.54 -2.54
C HIS A 15 -13.15 -11.85 -1.31
N ILE A 16 -14.15 -12.47 -0.72
CA ILE A 16 -14.82 -11.96 0.47
C ILE A 16 -14.59 -12.95 1.59
N ALA A 17 -14.09 -12.48 2.72
CA ALA A 17 -13.82 -13.31 3.89
C ALA A 17 -14.34 -12.60 5.13
N PRO A 18 -15.07 -13.30 6.00
CA PRO A 18 -15.46 -12.71 7.29
C PRO A 18 -14.28 -12.74 8.26
N PHE A 19 -14.37 -11.93 9.28
CA PHE A 19 -13.41 -11.93 10.40
C PHE A 19 -14.16 -11.48 11.65
N ASP A 20 -13.65 -11.88 12.80
CA ASP A 20 -14.28 -11.56 14.09
C ASP A 20 -13.46 -10.56 14.91
N THR A 21 -12.15 -10.48 14.67
CA THR A 21 -11.29 -9.59 15.45
C THR A 21 -10.42 -8.74 14.54
N GLU A 22 -9.86 -7.67 15.11
CA GLU A 22 -8.91 -6.79 14.43
C GLU A 22 -7.68 -7.58 13.97
N GLU A 23 -7.18 -8.43 14.85
CA GLU A 23 -5.99 -9.23 14.60
C GLU A 23 -6.20 -10.18 13.43
N GLU A 24 -7.39 -10.78 13.37
CA GLU A 24 -7.73 -11.66 12.27
C GLU A 24 -7.82 -10.91 10.95
N ALA A 25 -8.42 -9.71 10.97
CA ALA A 25 -8.52 -8.88 9.78
C ALA A 25 -7.12 -8.51 9.26
N ILE A 26 -6.22 -8.13 10.17
CA ILE A 26 -4.84 -7.79 9.81
C ILE A 26 -4.13 -9.01 9.22
N ALA A 27 -4.30 -10.17 9.86
CA ALA A 27 -3.67 -11.40 9.37
C ALA A 27 -4.15 -11.75 7.97
N LEU A 28 -5.46 -11.65 7.74
CA LEU A 28 -6.04 -11.91 6.42
C LEU A 28 -5.52 -10.93 5.38
N ALA A 29 -5.48 -9.64 5.73
CA ALA A 29 -5.03 -8.59 4.82
C ALA A 29 -3.56 -8.78 4.44
N ASN A 30 -2.75 -9.23 5.38
CA ASN A 30 -1.31 -9.39 5.15
C ASN A 30 -0.93 -10.74 4.53
N ASN A 31 -1.89 -11.68 4.45
CA ASN A 31 -1.62 -13.03 3.94
C ASN A 31 -1.60 -13.05 2.41
N THR A 32 -0.68 -12.27 1.85
CA THR A 32 -0.48 -12.18 0.40
C THR A 32 0.93 -11.69 0.14
N THR A 33 1.45 -12.04 -1.03
CA THR A 33 2.75 -11.52 -1.46
C THR A 33 2.67 -10.10 -2.01
N TYR A 34 1.48 -9.54 -2.12
CA TYR A 34 1.27 -8.21 -2.66
C TYR A 34 0.99 -7.21 -1.53
N GLY A 35 1.19 -5.94 -1.83
CA GLY A 35 0.96 -4.89 -0.87
C GLY A 35 0.82 -3.52 -1.54
N LEU A 36 -0.10 -3.42 -2.49
CA LEU A 36 -0.28 -2.13 -3.15
C LEU A 36 -1.05 -1.16 -2.27
N ALA A 37 -2.27 -1.52 -1.90
CA ALA A 37 -3.13 -0.56 -1.23
C ALA A 37 -4.20 -1.27 -0.40
N THR A 38 -4.70 -0.55 0.59
CA THR A 38 -5.85 -0.98 1.38
C THR A 38 -6.78 0.21 1.65
N SER A 39 -8.02 -0.10 1.94
CA SER A 39 -8.98 0.88 2.43
C SER A 39 -9.66 0.30 3.65
N VAL A 40 -9.62 1.05 4.75
CA VAL A 40 -10.19 0.64 6.04
C VAL A 40 -11.37 1.53 6.35
N TRP A 41 -12.51 0.93 6.64
CA TRP A 41 -13.75 1.66 6.92
C TRP A 41 -14.13 1.45 8.39
N THR A 42 -14.04 2.50 9.19
CA THR A 42 -14.33 2.42 10.61
C THR A 42 -14.61 3.81 11.19
N GLU A 43 -15.48 3.85 12.18
CA GLU A 43 -15.74 5.08 12.93
C GLU A 43 -14.80 5.21 14.15
N ASN A 44 -14.03 4.18 14.44
CA ASN A 44 -13.13 4.16 15.59
C ASN A 44 -11.75 4.67 15.17
N LEU A 45 -11.40 5.87 15.65
CA LEU A 45 -10.15 6.52 15.27
C LEU A 45 -8.93 5.70 15.70
N GLY A 46 -8.97 5.13 16.90
CA GLY A 46 -7.86 4.28 17.37
C GLY A 46 -7.65 3.08 16.47
N ARG A 47 -8.75 2.46 16.06
CA ARG A 47 -8.68 1.33 15.12
C ARG A 47 -8.08 1.74 13.80
N SER A 48 -8.47 2.91 13.28
CA SER A 48 -7.96 3.34 11.97
C SER A 48 -6.44 3.47 11.99
N HIS A 49 -5.88 4.00 13.08
CA HIS A 49 -4.42 4.11 13.22
C HIS A 49 -3.74 2.75 13.36
N ARG A 50 -4.29 1.87 14.21
CA ARG A 50 -3.70 0.53 14.38
C ARG A 50 -3.71 -0.25 13.07
N MET A 51 -4.83 -0.18 12.34
CA MET A 51 -4.94 -0.90 11.05
C MET A 51 -3.97 -0.32 10.02
N ALA A 52 -3.86 1.01 9.96
CA ALA A 52 -2.96 1.67 9.01
C ALA A 52 -1.50 1.31 9.29
N GLU A 53 -1.15 1.13 10.57
CA GLU A 53 0.21 0.77 10.95
C GLU A 53 0.51 -0.73 10.71
N ALA A 54 -0.49 -1.58 10.87
CA ALA A 54 -0.27 -3.03 10.86
C ALA A 54 -0.42 -3.68 9.49
N ILE A 55 -1.16 -3.06 8.56
CA ILE A 55 -1.35 -3.65 7.23
C ILE A 55 -0.18 -3.26 6.33
N GLU A 56 0.45 -4.27 5.73
CA GLU A 56 1.69 -4.13 4.98
C GLU A 56 1.46 -3.71 3.54
N VAL A 57 1.12 -2.44 3.35
CA VAL A 57 0.82 -1.90 2.01
C VAL A 57 1.54 -0.57 1.80
N GLY A 58 1.66 -0.18 0.55
CA GLY A 58 2.22 1.12 0.21
C GLY A 58 1.27 2.28 0.40
N LEU A 59 -0.04 2.00 0.33
CA LEU A 59 -1.07 3.03 0.46
C LEU A 59 -2.18 2.53 1.38
N CYS A 60 -2.60 3.40 2.29
CA CYS A 60 -3.72 3.09 3.17
C CYS A 60 -4.68 4.27 3.18
N TRP A 61 -5.92 4.01 2.85
CA TRP A 61 -6.99 5.01 2.95
C TRP A 61 -7.92 4.65 4.10
N ILE A 62 -8.33 5.67 4.84
CA ILE A 62 -9.30 5.50 5.91
C ILE A 62 -10.60 6.17 5.49
N ASN A 63 -11.68 5.40 5.46
CA ASN A 63 -13.03 5.86 5.11
C ASN A 63 -13.07 6.59 3.76
N SER A 64 -12.22 6.16 2.85
CA SER A 64 -12.16 6.73 1.50
C SER A 64 -11.54 5.71 0.55
N TRP A 65 -11.63 6.02 -0.71
CA TRP A 65 -11.00 5.22 -1.75
C TRP A 65 -10.38 6.15 -2.80
N PHE A 66 -9.09 5.95 -3.03
CA PHE A 66 -8.35 6.66 -4.08
C PHE A 66 -8.36 8.18 -3.92
N LEU A 67 -8.46 8.67 -2.69
CA LEU A 67 -8.25 10.08 -2.42
C LEU A 67 -6.75 10.35 -2.55
N ARG A 68 -6.38 11.10 -3.58
CA ARG A 68 -4.98 11.19 -3.96
C ARG A 68 -4.52 12.64 -4.13
N ASP A 69 -3.33 12.91 -3.62
CA ASP A 69 -2.58 14.14 -3.85
C ASP A 69 -1.29 13.73 -4.56
N LEU A 70 -1.04 14.33 -5.73
CA LEU A 70 0.11 13.95 -6.55
C LEU A 70 1.45 14.28 -5.91
N ARG A 71 1.45 15.03 -4.81
CA ARG A 71 2.66 15.35 -4.06
C ARG A 71 3.03 14.28 -3.04
N THR A 72 2.09 13.39 -2.70
CA THR A 72 2.35 12.34 -1.71
C THR A 72 2.91 11.09 -2.35
N PRO A 73 3.66 10.28 -1.59
CA PRO A 73 4.24 9.07 -2.16
C PRO A 73 3.16 8.07 -2.57
N PHE A 74 3.34 7.47 -3.73
CA PHE A 74 2.44 6.46 -4.26
C PHE A 74 3.26 5.29 -4.77
N GLY A 75 2.94 4.09 -4.33
CA GLY A 75 3.63 2.89 -4.77
C GLY A 75 3.36 1.72 -3.85
N GLY A 76 3.65 0.54 -4.33
CA GLY A 76 3.38 -0.69 -3.61
C GLY A 76 4.51 -1.14 -2.70
N ALA A 77 4.15 -2.03 -1.78
CA ALA A 77 5.10 -2.75 -0.94
C ALA A 77 5.14 -4.21 -1.39
N LYS A 78 6.07 -4.97 -0.83
CA LYS A 78 6.21 -6.40 -1.11
C LYS A 78 6.31 -6.63 -2.63
N GLY A 79 5.59 -7.60 -3.15
CA GLY A 79 5.60 -7.94 -4.58
C GLY A 79 4.89 -6.94 -5.48
N SER A 80 4.20 -5.95 -4.90
CA SER A 80 3.48 -4.96 -5.69
C SER A 80 4.38 -3.88 -6.28
N GLY A 81 5.61 -3.74 -5.81
CA GLY A 81 6.53 -2.80 -6.42
C GLY A 81 7.63 -2.31 -5.51
N ILE A 82 8.53 -1.55 -6.09
CA ILE A 82 9.64 -0.90 -5.39
C ILE A 82 9.57 0.59 -5.68
N GLY A 83 10.09 1.39 -4.75
CA GLY A 83 10.12 2.83 -4.94
C GLY A 83 8.78 3.49 -4.72
N ARG A 84 8.78 4.79 -4.90
CA ARG A 84 7.56 5.60 -4.76
C ARG A 84 7.58 6.70 -5.82
N GLU A 85 6.40 7.01 -6.36
CA GLU A 85 6.23 8.17 -7.23
C GLU A 85 5.46 9.25 -6.49
N GLY A 86 5.44 10.45 -7.06
CA GLY A 86 4.73 11.58 -6.48
C GLY A 86 5.70 12.60 -5.89
N GLY A 87 5.55 13.86 -6.30
CA GLY A 87 6.35 14.96 -5.76
C GLY A 87 7.85 14.69 -5.77
N VAL A 88 8.49 14.94 -4.65
CA VAL A 88 9.93 14.77 -4.49
C VAL A 88 10.36 13.31 -4.66
N HIS A 89 9.47 12.37 -4.36
CA HIS A 89 9.81 10.94 -4.46
C HIS A 89 10.06 10.51 -5.90
N SER A 90 9.32 11.10 -6.86
CA SER A 90 9.59 10.85 -8.28
C SER A 90 10.96 11.36 -8.67
N LEU A 91 11.32 12.56 -8.20
CA LEU A 91 12.63 13.13 -8.46
C LEU A 91 13.74 12.23 -7.94
N GLU A 92 13.62 11.81 -6.70
CA GLU A 92 14.63 10.94 -6.08
C GLU A 92 14.75 9.60 -6.81
N PHE A 93 13.64 9.07 -7.28
CA PHE A 93 13.65 7.77 -7.97
C PHE A 93 14.28 7.85 -9.36
N TYR A 94 14.03 8.93 -10.10
CA TYR A 94 14.45 9.03 -11.49
C TYR A 94 15.73 9.84 -11.69
N THR A 95 16.34 10.35 -10.61
CA THR A 95 17.59 11.12 -10.73
C THR A 95 18.64 10.58 -9.80
N GLU A 96 19.86 11.06 -9.96
CA GLU A 96 20.97 10.69 -9.11
C GLU A 96 21.56 11.94 -8.46
N LEU A 97 21.73 11.89 -7.17
CA LEU A 97 22.31 13.02 -6.43
C LEU A 97 23.80 13.12 -6.69
N ARG A 98 24.29 14.34 -6.89
CA ARG A 98 25.71 14.59 -7.09
C ARG A 98 26.09 15.89 -6.41
N ASN A 99 27.21 15.85 -5.71
CA ASN A 99 27.76 17.06 -5.11
C ASN A 99 28.77 17.69 -6.07
N VAL A 100 28.62 18.99 -6.32
CA VAL A 100 29.57 19.75 -7.13
C VAL A 100 30.08 20.91 -6.30
N CYS A 101 31.39 20.97 -6.11
CA CYS A 101 32.04 22.05 -5.35
C CYS A 101 33.04 22.75 -6.26
N VAL A 102 32.88 24.07 -6.40
CA VAL A 102 33.78 24.88 -7.23
C VAL A 102 34.42 25.93 -6.32
N LYS A 103 35.75 25.91 -6.27
CA LYS A 103 36.53 26.96 -5.58
C LYS A 103 36.97 27.96 -6.61
N LEU A 104 36.63 29.26 -6.39
CA LEU A 104 37.04 30.38 -7.23
C LEU A 104 38.31 31.04 -6.70
#